data_5a862ffde1b8c6f0db5d2d26a26912f1
#
_entry.id   5a862ffde1b8c6f0db5d2d26a26912f1
#
_cell.length_a   1.000
_cell.length_b   1.000
_cell.length_c   1.000
_cell.angle_alpha   90.00
_cell.angle_beta   90.00
_cell.angle_gamma   90.00
#
_symmetry.space_group_name_H-M   'P 1'
#
loop_
_entity.id
_entity.type
_entity.pdbx_description
1 polymer ?
#
loop_
_entity_poly.entity_id
_entity_poly.type
_entity_poly.pdbx_seq_one_letter_code
_entity_poly.pdbx_strand_id
1 'polypeptide(L)'
;AYPFASQNDKDFNNLLDVYLDAVFFSRLHELDFAQEGHRIEFSEEGNVDSPLEYKGVVFNEMKGAMSSAVSQLWQGISSYLFPTTTYHYNSGGDPAAITDLSYEQLLSFYKTHYHPSNAIFMTFGALDISELHNKLETQALSRFERQHKQWRVEPEKRYTAPMAVEQAYGLDSEDLSAATHHVMGWLLGESTDLDAQLEAHLMSQVLLDNSASPLRRALEQSDLGSSPSPLCGLEDSNREMSFMCGIEGSEPEHAAAVEQLILDTLESVVRDGVDQAMIDASLHQLELHQREIGGDHYPYGLQLIFNSLPAATHYGDPAALLNLDPALERLRETAGSGTFMQDTVQRLLLNNRHRVRYTLKPDDGINEE
;
A
#
# COMPACT_ATOMS: atom_id res chain seq x y z
N ALA A 1 -2.87 8.58 8.65
CA ALA A 1 -3.98 8.56 9.60
C ALA A 1 -3.44 8.71 11.03
N TYR A 2 -4.29 9.26 11.93
CA TYR A 2 -3.97 9.46 13.35
C TYR A 2 -5.01 8.70 14.19
N PRO A 3 -4.90 7.36 14.29
CA PRO A 3 -5.87 6.53 14.98
C PRO A 3 -5.60 6.47 16.48
N PHE A 4 -6.65 6.39 17.25
CA PHE A 4 -6.62 6.04 18.67
C PHE A 4 -7.89 5.30 19.08
N ALA A 5 -7.84 4.55 20.17
CA ALA A 5 -8.99 3.88 20.75
C ALA A 5 -8.89 3.87 22.28
N SER A 6 -10.03 4.01 22.94
CA SER A 6 -10.16 3.85 24.39
C SER A 6 -11.57 3.37 24.73
N GLN A 7 -11.68 2.52 25.74
CA GLN A 7 -12.97 2.11 26.33
C GLN A 7 -13.40 3.01 27.49
N ASN A 8 -12.59 3.99 27.84
CA ASN A 8 -12.87 4.94 28.93
C ASN A 8 -13.21 6.31 28.32
N ASP A 9 -14.41 6.82 28.59
CA ASP A 9 -14.91 8.08 28.01
C ASP A 9 -14.02 9.28 28.31
N LYS A 10 -13.47 9.36 29.54
CA LYS A 10 -12.56 10.45 29.90
C LYS A 10 -11.26 10.38 29.14
N ASP A 11 -10.70 9.18 28.99
CA ASP A 11 -9.47 8.95 28.24
C ASP A 11 -9.68 9.20 26.75
N PHE A 12 -10.77 8.69 26.17
CA PHE A 12 -11.16 8.99 24.80
C PHE A 12 -11.22 10.49 24.52
N ASN A 13 -11.87 11.25 25.41
CA ASN A 13 -11.98 12.70 25.28
C ASN A 13 -10.63 13.41 25.42
N ASN A 14 -9.76 12.96 26.31
CA ASN A 14 -8.41 13.50 26.45
C ASN A 14 -7.57 13.21 25.19
N LEU A 15 -7.65 11.99 24.65
CA LEU A 15 -6.97 11.64 23.40
C LEU A 15 -7.47 12.50 22.25
N LEU A 16 -8.79 12.68 22.12
CA LEU A 16 -9.35 13.55 21.09
C LEU A 16 -8.81 14.98 21.16
N ASP A 17 -8.73 15.55 22.37
CA ASP A 17 -8.18 16.89 22.60
C ASP A 17 -6.71 16.97 22.16
N VAL A 18 -5.90 16.00 22.56
CA VAL A 18 -4.46 15.94 22.20
C VAL A 18 -4.28 15.77 20.70
N TYR A 19 -5.04 14.87 20.08
CA TYR A 19 -4.91 14.61 18.63
C TYR A 19 -5.38 15.79 17.77
N LEU A 20 -6.47 16.48 18.16
CA LEU A 20 -6.91 17.69 17.46
C LEU A 20 -5.85 18.79 17.54
N ASP A 21 -5.24 18.99 18.71
CA ASP A 21 -4.19 19.97 18.91
C ASP A 21 -2.92 19.59 18.10
N ALA A 22 -2.46 18.35 18.22
CA ALA A 22 -1.26 17.88 17.55
C ALA A 22 -1.39 17.92 16.02
N VAL A 23 -2.55 17.57 15.47
CA VAL A 23 -2.77 17.53 14.01
C VAL A 23 -2.94 18.93 13.42
N PHE A 24 -3.76 19.81 14.03
CA PHE A 24 -4.13 21.07 13.43
C PHE A 24 -3.37 22.29 13.97
N PHE A 25 -2.74 22.17 15.13
CA PHE A 25 -2.08 23.26 15.83
C PHE A 25 -0.65 22.94 16.27
N SER A 26 0.00 22.00 15.56
CA SER A 26 1.39 21.63 15.82
C SER A 26 2.31 22.87 15.72
N ARG A 27 3.21 23.02 16.69
CA ARG A 27 4.15 24.14 16.74
C ARG A 27 5.22 24.05 15.66
N LEU A 28 5.62 22.85 15.28
CA LEU A 28 6.67 22.57 14.28
C LEU A 28 7.87 23.51 14.46
N HIS A 29 8.48 23.48 15.63
CA HIS A 29 9.64 24.33 15.90
C HIS A 29 10.83 23.91 15.02
N GLU A 30 11.69 24.87 14.63
CA GLU A 30 12.85 24.60 13.77
C GLU A 30 13.79 23.52 14.37
N LEU A 31 13.94 23.49 15.70
CA LEU A 31 14.72 22.47 16.39
C LEU A 31 14.06 21.08 16.32
N ASP A 32 12.73 20.99 16.26
CA ASP A 32 12.02 19.72 16.05
C ASP A 32 12.28 19.20 14.63
N PHE A 33 12.30 20.11 13.63
CA PHE A 33 12.71 19.74 12.27
C PHE A 33 14.14 19.20 12.21
N ALA A 34 15.07 19.86 12.90
CA ALA A 34 16.47 19.43 12.95
C ALA A 34 16.64 18.09 13.68
N GLN A 35 15.84 17.82 14.71
CA GLN A 35 15.89 16.57 15.46
C GLN A 35 15.22 15.42 14.70
N GLU A 36 13.98 15.65 14.23
CA GLU A 36 13.15 14.62 13.64
C GLU A 36 13.42 14.43 12.14
N GLY A 37 13.63 15.51 11.41
CA GLY A 37 13.89 15.48 9.97
C GLY A 37 15.31 15.09 9.64
N HIS A 38 16.17 16.08 9.55
CA HIS A 38 17.61 15.90 9.31
C HIS A 38 18.43 17.08 9.79
N ARG A 39 19.70 16.83 10.09
CA ARG A 39 20.73 17.81 10.42
C ARG A 39 22.10 17.25 10.08
N ILE A 40 23.11 18.11 10.06
CA ILE A 40 24.51 17.71 9.93
C ILE A 40 25.16 17.78 11.32
N GLU A 41 25.82 16.70 11.71
CA GLU A 41 26.55 16.58 12.97
C GLU A 41 27.95 15.94 12.76
N PHE A 42 28.83 16.09 13.71
CA PHE A 42 30.01 15.25 13.79
C PHE A 42 29.63 13.80 14.08
N SER A 43 30.31 12.86 13.44
CA SER A 43 30.04 11.42 13.64
C SER A 43 30.28 10.98 15.08
N GLU A 44 31.26 11.62 15.75
CA GLU A 44 31.56 11.43 17.18
C GLU A 44 31.20 12.71 17.95
N GLU A 45 30.31 12.58 18.93
CA GLU A 45 29.86 13.70 19.75
C GLU A 45 31.06 14.37 20.48
N GLY A 46 31.20 15.68 20.31
CA GLY A 46 32.25 16.48 20.91
C GLY A 46 33.64 16.38 20.24
N ASN A 47 33.78 15.57 19.18
CA ASN A 47 35.01 15.47 18.39
C ASN A 47 34.88 16.26 17.08
N VAL A 48 35.39 17.50 17.06
CA VAL A 48 35.38 18.39 15.90
C VAL A 48 36.24 17.92 14.72
N ASP A 49 37.10 16.94 14.95
CA ASP A 49 37.99 16.36 13.94
C ASP A 49 37.38 15.10 13.30
N SER A 50 36.21 14.63 13.81
CA SER A 50 35.50 13.53 13.21
C SER A 50 34.76 13.96 11.95
N PRO A 51 34.44 13.04 11.00
CA PRO A 51 33.65 13.34 9.80
C PRO A 51 32.28 13.92 10.12
N LEU A 52 31.76 14.73 9.22
CA LEU A 52 30.39 15.19 9.28
C LEU A 52 29.45 14.12 8.64
N GLU A 53 28.31 13.91 9.26
CA GLU A 53 27.28 13.01 8.75
C GLU A 53 25.89 13.59 8.93
N TYR A 54 24.94 13.11 8.12
CA TYR A 54 23.52 13.42 8.32
C TYR A 54 22.93 12.56 9.43
N LYS A 55 22.19 13.20 10.33
CA LYS A 55 21.39 12.57 11.40
C LYS A 55 19.98 13.13 11.41
N GLY A 56 19.02 12.35 11.84
CA GLY A 56 17.63 12.70 12.01
C GLY A 56 16.80 11.43 12.21
N VAL A 57 15.70 11.53 12.94
CA VAL A 57 14.87 10.34 13.23
C VAL A 57 14.27 9.80 11.93
N VAL A 58 13.55 10.63 11.17
CA VAL A 58 12.92 10.23 9.90
C VAL A 58 13.97 9.83 8.87
N PHE A 59 15.07 10.57 8.75
CA PHE A 59 16.17 10.22 7.85
C PHE A 59 16.70 8.81 8.14
N ASN A 60 17.00 8.52 9.41
CA ASN A 60 17.57 7.23 9.81
C ASN A 60 16.54 6.09 9.68
N GLU A 61 15.27 6.33 10.01
CA GLU A 61 14.19 5.36 9.81
C GLU A 61 14.04 4.99 8.34
N MET A 62 14.00 5.99 7.45
CA MET A 62 13.87 5.74 6.02
C MET A 62 15.09 5.10 5.41
N LYS A 63 16.29 5.49 5.87
CA LYS A 63 17.53 4.80 5.48
C LYS A 63 17.53 3.33 5.90
N GLY A 64 17.07 3.05 7.13
CA GLY A 64 16.91 1.67 7.61
C GLY A 64 15.83 0.90 6.85
N ALA A 65 14.67 1.49 6.61
CA ALA A 65 13.59 0.85 5.85
C ALA A 65 14.01 0.52 4.41
N MET A 66 14.71 1.44 3.74
CA MET A 66 15.16 1.27 2.37
C MET A 66 16.45 0.41 2.24
N SER A 67 17.03 -0.06 3.33
CA SER A 67 18.09 -1.08 3.28
C SER A 67 17.55 -2.49 2.99
N SER A 68 16.23 -2.72 3.16
CA SER A 68 15.58 -4.00 2.84
C SER A 68 15.34 -4.14 1.33
N ALA A 69 15.80 -5.26 0.75
CA ALA A 69 15.52 -5.59 -0.66
C ALA A 69 14.02 -5.61 -0.97
N VAL A 70 13.19 -6.11 -0.05
CA VAL A 70 11.73 -6.15 -0.22
C VAL A 70 11.12 -4.75 -0.24
N SER A 71 11.61 -3.82 0.60
CA SER A 71 11.15 -2.43 0.57
C SER A 71 11.56 -1.72 -0.73
N GLN A 72 12.77 -1.97 -1.22
CA GLN A 72 13.24 -1.45 -2.51
C GLN A 72 12.45 -2.06 -3.69
N LEU A 73 12.14 -3.36 -3.61
CA LEU A 73 11.30 -4.05 -4.59
C LEU A 73 9.90 -3.43 -4.67
N TRP A 74 9.27 -3.21 -3.50
CA TRP A 74 7.95 -2.56 -3.42
C TRP A 74 7.97 -1.14 -3.99
N GLN A 75 8.93 -0.32 -3.54
CA GLN A 75 9.05 1.06 -4.01
C GLN A 75 9.37 1.11 -5.51
N GLY A 76 10.24 0.23 -5.98
CA GLY A 76 10.62 0.16 -7.37
C GLY A 76 9.44 -0.18 -8.27
N ILE A 77 8.74 -1.30 -8.03
CA ILE A 77 7.60 -1.67 -8.86
C ILE A 77 6.45 -0.66 -8.76
N SER A 78 6.22 -0.08 -7.57
CA SER A 78 5.18 0.96 -7.37
C SER A 78 5.48 2.20 -8.21
N SER A 79 6.73 2.64 -8.30
CA SER A 79 7.11 3.80 -9.10
C SER A 79 6.84 3.63 -10.60
N TYR A 80 6.91 2.40 -11.10
CA TYR A 80 6.60 2.09 -12.50
C TYR A 80 5.12 1.76 -12.72
N LEU A 81 4.41 1.26 -11.73
CA LEU A 81 2.95 1.11 -11.82
C LEU A 81 2.24 2.47 -11.75
N PHE A 82 2.81 3.43 -11.03
CA PHE A 82 2.27 4.77 -10.83
C PHE A 82 3.25 5.88 -11.26
N PRO A 83 3.60 5.97 -12.56
CA PRO A 83 4.64 6.90 -13.01
C PRO A 83 4.26 8.39 -12.91
N THR A 84 2.97 8.75 -12.84
CA THR A 84 2.52 10.14 -12.91
C THR A 84 1.71 10.60 -11.69
N THR A 85 1.40 9.70 -10.75
CA THR A 85 0.64 10.01 -9.55
C THR A 85 1.53 10.04 -8.29
N THR A 86 0.96 10.46 -7.16
CA THR A 86 1.68 10.55 -5.88
C THR A 86 2.23 9.20 -5.40
N TYR A 87 1.64 8.09 -5.83
CA TYR A 87 2.10 6.74 -5.46
C TYR A 87 3.44 6.35 -6.09
N HIS A 88 3.94 7.17 -7.01
CA HIS A 88 5.32 7.06 -7.51
C HIS A 88 6.34 7.20 -6.38
N TYR A 89 6.05 8.01 -5.37
CA TYR A 89 6.96 8.37 -4.30
C TYR A 89 6.67 7.58 -3.02
N ASN A 90 7.71 7.28 -2.27
CA ASN A 90 7.56 6.73 -0.93
C ASN A 90 7.00 7.80 0.02
N SER A 91 5.87 7.52 0.67
CA SER A 91 5.22 8.46 1.58
C SER A 91 6.04 8.77 2.84
N GLY A 92 6.96 7.88 3.24
CA GLY A 92 7.91 8.12 4.33
C GLY A 92 9.10 8.99 3.90
N GLY A 93 9.30 9.19 2.61
CA GLY A 93 10.39 9.94 2.01
C GLY A 93 11.51 9.05 1.46
N ASP A 94 12.23 9.59 0.50
CA ASP A 94 13.45 9.00 -0.03
C ASP A 94 14.64 9.51 0.80
N PRO A 95 15.45 8.63 1.42
CA PRO A 95 16.64 9.06 2.18
C PRO A 95 17.56 10.01 1.42
N ALA A 96 17.73 9.79 0.10
CA ALA A 96 18.55 10.65 -0.74
C ALA A 96 17.95 12.05 -0.94
N ALA A 97 16.63 12.20 -0.85
CA ALA A 97 15.94 13.48 -1.05
C ALA A 97 15.55 14.17 0.27
N ILE A 98 15.46 13.45 1.38
CA ILE A 98 15.11 14.02 2.70
C ILE A 98 16.09 15.13 3.09
N THR A 99 17.37 14.95 2.82
CA THR A 99 18.43 15.92 3.17
C THR A 99 18.38 17.22 2.37
N ASP A 100 17.64 17.27 1.28
CA ASP A 100 17.42 18.48 0.46
C ASP A 100 16.23 19.33 0.94
N LEU A 101 15.41 18.81 1.87
CA LEU A 101 14.23 19.50 2.38
C LEU A 101 14.58 20.60 3.36
N SER A 102 13.94 21.75 3.23
CA SER A 102 14.09 22.85 4.18
C SER A 102 12.95 22.91 5.19
N TYR A 103 13.21 23.59 6.31
CA TYR A 103 12.19 23.86 7.33
C TYR A 103 10.99 24.63 6.77
N GLU A 104 11.24 25.61 5.88
CA GLU A 104 10.19 26.40 5.22
C GLU A 104 9.30 25.52 4.32
N GLN A 105 9.88 24.53 3.66
CA GLN A 105 9.13 23.56 2.85
C GLN A 105 8.21 22.71 3.74
N LEU A 106 8.70 22.23 4.90
CA LEU A 106 7.88 21.54 5.89
C LEU A 106 6.71 22.40 6.35
N LEU A 107 6.97 23.66 6.74
CA LEU A 107 5.92 24.58 7.17
C LEU A 107 4.89 24.86 6.08
N SER A 108 5.34 25.02 4.84
CA SER A 108 4.47 25.25 3.69
C SER A 108 3.58 24.04 3.42
N PHE A 109 4.16 22.84 3.47
CA PHE A 109 3.43 21.59 3.32
C PHE A 109 2.37 21.43 4.41
N TYR A 110 2.75 21.62 5.67
CA TYR A 110 1.84 21.52 6.81
C TYR A 110 0.66 22.47 6.67
N LYS A 111 0.90 23.75 6.42
CA LYS A 111 -0.15 24.78 6.24
C LYS A 111 -1.09 24.46 5.07
N THR A 112 -0.56 23.81 4.05
CA THR A 112 -1.32 23.50 2.83
C THR A 112 -2.22 22.28 3.02
N HIS A 113 -1.71 21.23 3.66
CA HIS A 113 -2.35 19.91 3.69
C HIS A 113 -3.02 19.56 5.03
N TYR A 114 -2.49 20.07 6.14
CA TYR A 114 -3.01 19.84 7.50
C TYR A 114 -4.10 20.87 7.84
N HIS A 115 -5.20 20.77 7.12
CA HIS A 115 -6.34 21.70 7.23
C HIS A 115 -7.64 20.89 7.40
N PRO A 116 -8.59 21.30 8.26
CA PRO A 116 -9.83 20.54 8.47
C PRO A 116 -10.65 20.29 7.19
N SER A 117 -10.57 21.20 6.19
CA SER A 117 -11.21 20.98 4.89
C SER A 117 -10.59 19.83 4.07
N ASN A 118 -9.40 19.35 4.46
CA ASN A 118 -8.70 18.19 3.88
C ASN A 118 -8.68 16.99 4.83
N ALA A 119 -9.44 17.03 5.91
CA ALA A 119 -9.50 15.97 6.92
C ALA A 119 -10.81 15.20 6.84
N ILE A 120 -10.71 13.91 7.20
CA ILE A 120 -11.85 13.01 7.38
C ILE A 120 -11.83 12.54 8.82
N PHE A 121 -12.92 12.79 9.54
CA PHE A 121 -13.10 12.31 10.91
C PHE A 121 -13.95 11.04 10.89
N MET A 122 -13.41 9.96 11.40
CA MET A 122 -14.10 8.68 11.50
C MET A 122 -14.14 8.26 12.96
N THR A 123 -15.32 7.93 13.46
CA THR A 123 -15.52 7.50 14.86
C THR A 123 -16.41 6.27 14.92
N PHE A 124 -16.12 5.41 15.86
CA PHE A 124 -16.90 4.20 16.14
C PHE A 124 -17.11 4.06 17.64
N GLY A 125 -18.33 3.77 18.05
CA GLY A 125 -18.69 3.50 19.45
C GLY A 125 -20.02 4.14 19.87
N ALA A 126 -20.39 3.95 21.12
CA ALA A 126 -21.56 4.55 21.74
C ALA A 126 -21.27 6.00 22.17
N LEU A 127 -21.06 6.88 21.18
CA LEU A 127 -20.71 8.29 21.40
C LEU A 127 -21.95 9.18 21.23
N ASP A 128 -22.06 10.26 22.05
CA ASP A 128 -22.99 11.32 21.74
C ASP A 128 -22.48 12.14 20.56
N ILE A 129 -23.14 11.98 19.41
CA ILE A 129 -22.75 12.62 18.16
C ILE A 129 -22.84 14.15 18.26
N SER A 130 -23.80 14.69 19.02
CA SER A 130 -23.95 16.13 19.16
C SER A 130 -22.83 16.74 20.00
N GLU A 131 -22.43 16.06 21.07
CA GLU A 131 -21.26 16.47 21.89
C GLU A 131 -19.97 16.37 21.06
N LEU A 132 -19.78 15.30 20.31
CA LEU A 132 -18.64 15.11 19.44
C LEU A 132 -18.54 16.20 18.38
N HIS A 133 -19.63 16.49 17.66
CA HIS A 133 -19.66 17.55 16.66
C HIS A 133 -19.38 18.93 17.28
N ASN A 134 -19.97 19.24 18.44
CA ASN A 134 -19.70 20.50 19.14
C ASN A 134 -18.23 20.61 19.55
N LYS A 135 -17.62 19.52 19.98
CA LYS A 135 -16.21 19.47 20.36
C LYS A 135 -15.30 19.72 19.14
N LEU A 136 -15.54 19.02 18.03
CA LEU A 136 -14.81 19.24 16.76
C LEU A 136 -14.96 20.69 16.27
N GLU A 137 -16.19 21.23 16.29
CA GLU A 137 -16.46 22.61 15.88
C GLU A 137 -15.68 23.60 16.73
N THR A 138 -15.82 23.50 18.06
CA THR A 138 -15.25 24.50 18.97
C THR A 138 -13.73 24.43 19.10
N GLN A 139 -13.15 23.23 19.00
CA GLN A 139 -11.71 23.05 19.19
C GLN A 139 -10.90 23.16 17.89
N ALA A 140 -11.49 22.79 16.76
CA ALA A 140 -10.78 22.79 15.48
C ALA A 140 -11.49 23.60 14.40
N LEU A 141 -12.70 23.21 13.97
CA LEU A 141 -13.28 23.69 12.71
C LEU A 141 -13.53 25.21 12.69
N SER A 142 -14.07 25.78 13.78
CA SER A 142 -14.35 27.22 13.90
C SER A 142 -13.11 28.12 13.83
N ARG A 143 -11.93 27.54 13.95
CA ARG A 143 -10.65 28.29 13.90
C ARG A 143 -10.06 28.37 12.48
N PHE A 144 -10.74 27.79 11.50
CA PHE A 144 -10.31 27.78 10.10
C PHE A 144 -11.43 28.27 9.17
N GLU A 145 -11.04 28.94 8.12
CA GLU A 145 -11.96 29.23 7.02
C GLU A 145 -12.06 28.04 6.06
N ARG A 146 -13.26 27.72 5.59
CA ARG A 146 -13.47 26.61 4.67
C ARG A 146 -12.69 26.79 3.38
N GLN A 147 -11.89 25.80 3.02
CA GLN A 147 -11.23 25.71 1.71
C GLN A 147 -12.07 24.87 0.75
N HIS A 148 -12.12 25.28 -0.51
CA HIS A 148 -12.86 24.57 -1.57
C HIS A 148 -11.96 23.67 -2.42
N LYS A 149 -10.63 23.74 -2.22
CA LYS A 149 -9.68 22.90 -2.95
C LYS A 149 -9.75 21.46 -2.42
N GLN A 150 -9.94 20.53 -3.34
CA GLN A 150 -9.85 19.10 -3.06
C GLN A 150 -8.49 18.57 -3.52
N TRP A 151 -7.82 17.82 -2.64
CA TRP A 151 -6.55 17.19 -2.91
C TRP A 151 -6.79 15.75 -3.38
N ARG A 152 -7.30 15.63 -4.61
CA ARG A 152 -7.65 14.35 -5.20
C ARG A 152 -6.47 13.79 -5.97
N VAL A 153 -6.17 12.51 -5.79
CA VAL A 153 -5.26 11.79 -6.68
C VAL A 153 -6.03 11.47 -7.96
N GLU A 154 -5.51 11.88 -9.11
CA GLU A 154 -6.12 11.55 -10.40
C GLU A 154 -5.80 10.10 -10.78
N PRO A 155 -6.61 9.43 -11.63
CA PRO A 155 -6.29 8.13 -12.15
C PRO A 155 -4.96 8.13 -12.90
N GLU A 156 -4.19 7.03 -12.79
CA GLU A 156 -2.94 6.89 -13.49
C GLU A 156 -3.14 6.76 -15.02
N LYS A 157 -2.23 7.34 -15.79
CA LYS A 157 -2.22 7.20 -17.24
C LYS A 157 -1.82 5.79 -17.64
N ARG A 158 -2.70 5.11 -18.35
CA ARG A 158 -2.48 3.72 -18.75
C ARG A 158 -1.38 3.57 -19.80
N TYR A 159 -0.53 2.57 -19.63
CA TYR A 159 0.42 2.16 -20.63
C TYR A 159 -0.29 1.58 -21.87
N THR A 160 0.31 1.81 -23.04
CA THR A 160 -0.15 1.25 -24.31
C THR A 160 0.48 -0.11 -24.64
N ALA A 161 1.56 -0.47 -23.94
CA ALA A 161 2.27 -1.74 -24.04
C ALA A 161 2.87 -2.10 -22.68
N PRO A 162 3.03 -3.40 -22.36
CA PRO A 162 3.75 -3.86 -21.18
C PRO A 162 5.17 -3.31 -21.10
N MET A 163 5.65 -3.11 -19.86
CA MET A 163 6.99 -2.61 -19.58
C MET A 163 7.84 -3.68 -18.90
N ALA A 164 9.13 -3.71 -19.22
CA ALA A 164 10.12 -4.52 -18.52
C ALA A 164 11.20 -3.60 -17.97
N VAL A 165 11.49 -3.73 -16.68
CA VAL A 165 12.45 -2.87 -15.96
C VAL A 165 13.39 -3.75 -15.16
N GLU A 166 14.64 -3.33 -15.09
CA GLU A 166 15.68 -3.94 -14.27
C GLU A 166 16.36 -2.85 -13.47
N GLN A 167 16.48 -3.05 -12.15
CA GLN A 167 17.23 -2.20 -11.26
C GLN A 167 18.11 -3.04 -10.33
N ALA A 168 19.09 -2.40 -9.71
CA ALA A 168 20.01 -3.04 -8.79
C ALA A 168 19.77 -2.54 -7.35
N TYR A 169 20.11 -3.35 -6.37
CA TYR A 169 20.14 -2.99 -4.95
C TYR A 169 21.47 -3.41 -4.33
N GLY A 170 21.93 -2.66 -3.36
CA GLY A 170 23.17 -2.97 -2.66
C GLY A 170 23.02 -4.22 -1.78
N LEU A 171 23.90 -5.21 -2.01
CA LEU A 171 24.02 -6.40 -1.19
C LEU A 171 25.48 -6.58 -0.79
N ASP A 172 25.76 -6.42 0.49
CA ASP A 172 27.11 -6.62 1.06
C ASP A 172 27.37 -8.13 1.24
N SER A 173 27.70 -8.81 0.15
CA SER A 173 28.00 -10.23 0.09
C SER A 173 28.89 -10.55 -1.09
N GLU A 174 29.88 -11.43 -0.89
CA GLU A 174 30.72 -11.98 -1.98
C GLU A 174 29.90 -12.93 -2.88
N ASP A 175 28.84 -13.54 -2.38
CA ASP A 175 27.93 -14.42 -3.12
C ASP A 175 26.60 -13.68 -3.40
N LEU A 176 26.40 -13.29 -4.65
CA LEU A 176 25.20 -12.63 -5.14
C LEU A 176 24.20 -13.62 -5.75
N SER A 177 24.50 -14.92 -5.74
CA SER A 177 23.59 -15.95 -6.28
C SER A 177 22.30 -16.04 -5.47
N ALA A 178 21.22 -16.43 -6.14
CA ALA A 178 19.90 -16.60 -5.53
C ALA A 178 19.40 -15.38 -4.74
N ALA A 179 19.80 -14.17 -5.14
CA ALA A 179 19.42 -12.92 -4.47
C ALA A 179 18.60 -11.97 -5.36
N THR A 180 18.22 -12.41 -6.56
CA THR A 180 17.41 -11.63 -7.48
C THR A 180 15.92 -11.84 -7.21
N HIS A 181 15.15 -10.74 -7.32
CA HIS A 181 13.70 -10.74 -7.25
C HIS A 181 13.10 -10.42 -8.60
N HIS A 182 12.09 -11.19 -9.02
CA HIS A 182 11.29 -10.92 -10.22
C HIS A 182 9.83 -10.79 -9.84
N VAL A 183 9.22 -9.65 -10.13
CA VAL A 183 7.81 -9.41 -9.85
C VAL A 183 7.12 -8.85 -11.10
N MET A 184 5.96 -9.39 -11.40
CA MET A 184 5.01 -8.79 -12.33
C MET A 184 3.92 -8.05 -11.56
N GLY A 185 3.61 -6.84 -11.98
CA GLY A 185 2.55 -6.02 -11.42
C GLY A 185 1.59 -5.52 -12.50
N TRP A 186 0.31 -5.46 -12.17
CA TRP A 186 -0.76 -4.92 -13.01
C TRP A 186 -1.50 -3.83 -12.26
N LEU A 187 -1.78 -2.72 -12.92
CA LEU A 187 -2.66 -1.69 -12.41
C LEU A 187 -4.10 -2.03 -12.79
N LEU A 188 -4.97 -2.13 -11.80
CA LEU A 188 -6.36 -2.54 -11.95
C LEU A 188 -7.33 -1.32 -11.95
N GLY A 189 -8.58 -1.54 -11.56
CA GLY A 189 -9.62 -0.52 -11.41
C GLY A 189 -9.52 0.27 -10.11
N GLU A 190 -10.47 1.20 -9.92
CA GLU A 190 -10.54 2.04 -8.72
C GLU A 190 -10.96 1.22 -7.49
N SER A 191 -10.30 1.43 -6.36
CA SER A 191 -10.60 0.79 -5.07
C SER A 191 -11.92 1.28 -4.45
N THR A 192 -12.47 2.38 -4.95
CA THR A 192 -13.77 2.91 -4.52
C THR A 192 -14.97 2.21 -5.19
N ASP A 193 -14.72 1.43 -6.23
CA ASP A 193 -15.73 0.56 -6.84
C ASP A 193 -15.78 -0.77 -6.09
N LEU A 194 -16.78 -0.92 -5.23
CA LEU A 194 -16.89 -2.09 -4.35
C LEU A 194 -17.05 -3.40 -5.13
N ASP A 195 -17.78 -3.41 -6.23
CA ASP A 195 -17.94 -4.63 -7.05
C ASP A 195 -16.62 -5.02 -7.70
N ALA A 196 -15.87 -4.06 -8.24
CA ALA A 196 -14.55 -4.29 -8.81
C ALA A 196 -13.53 -4.72 -7.74
N GLN A 197 -13.61 -4.15 -6.55
CA GLN A 197 -12.74 -4.51 -5.42
C GLN A 197 -12.99 -5.96 -4.98
N LEU A 198 -14.23 -6.35 -4.76
CA LEU A 198 -14.58 -7.71 -4.35
C LEU A 198 -14.24 -8.75 -5.44
N GLU A 199 -14.45 -8.40 -6.72
CA GLU A 199 -14.03 -9.25 -7.85
C GLU A 199 -12.51 -9.46 -7.87
N ALA A 200 -11.73 -8.39 -7.69
CA ALA A 200 -10.26 -8.47 -7.65
C ALA A 200 -9.76 -9.27 -6.44
N HIS A 201 -10.39 -9.11 -5.27
CA HIS A 201 -10.10 -9.92 -4.08
C HIS A 201 -10.35 -11.40 -4.33
N LEU A 202 -11.52 -11.75 -4.87
CA LEU A 202 -11.84 -13.16 -5.17
C LEU A 202 -10.86 -13.74 -6.19
N MET A 203 -10.55 -13.02 -7.26
CA MET A 203 -9.54 -13.43 -8.25
C MET A 203 -8.18 -13.67 -7.58
N SER A 204 -7.71 -12.74 -6.76
CA SER A 204 -6.42 -12.84 -6.07
C SER A 204 -6.38 -14.06 -5.14
N GLN A 205 -7.42 -14.31 -4.36
CA GLN A 205 -7.52 -15.47 -3.48
C GLN A 205 -7.49 -16.78 -4.26
N VAL A 206 -8.30 -16.91 -5.30
CA VAL A 206 -8.31 -18.14 -6.15
C VAL A 206 -6.95 -18.39 -6.78
N LEU A 207 -6.22 -17.34 -7.19
CA LEU A 207 -4.91 -17.49 -7.84
C LEU A 207 -3.76 -17.76 -6.89
N LEU A 208 -3.80 -17.24 -5.64
CA LEU A 208 -2.61 -17.14 -4.78
C LEU A 208 -2.76 -17.63 -3.33
N ASP A 209 -3.98 -17.90 -2.82
CA ASP A 209 -4.20 -18.08 -1.38
C ASP A 209 -3.43 -19.29 -0.78
N ASN A 210 -3.38 -20.39 -1.51
CA ASN A 210 -2.76 -21.63 -1.00
C ASN A 210 -2.04 -22.42 -2.10
N SER A 211 -1.30 -23.48 -1.70
CA SER A 211 -0.50 -24.30 -2.64
C SER A 211 -1.31 -25.06 -3.69
N ALA A 212 -2.64 -25.11 -3.60
CA ALA A 212 -3.50 -25.64 -4.65
C ALA A 212 -3.90 -24.53 -5.66
N SER A 213 -3.77 -23.27 -5.30
CA SER A 213 -4.05 -22.12 -6.16
C SER A 213 -3.11 -22.08 -7.37
N PRO A 214 -3.61 -21.80 -8.60
CA PRO A 214 -2.83 -21.98 -9.82
C PRO A 214 -1.49 -21.24 -9.86
N LEU A 215 -1.48 -19.93 -9.59
CA LEU A 215 -0.25 -19.15 -9.59
C LEU A 215 0.66 -19.53 -8.42
N ARG A 216 0.11 -19.67 -7.23
CA ARG A 216 0.89 -20.06 -6.04
C ARG A 216 1.64 -21.36 -6.28
N ARG A 217 0.94 -22.38 -6.77
CA ARG A 217 1.52 -23.67 -7.09
C ARG A 217 2.60 -23.58 -8.16
N ALA A 218 2.35 -22.83 -9.24
CA ALA A 218 3.33 -22.67 -10.31
C ALA A 218 4.63 -22.02 -9.81
N LEU A 219 4.51 -20.98 -8.98
CA LEU A 219 5.65 -20.29 -8.39
C LEU A 219 6.41 -21.16 -7.37
N GLU A 220 5.70 -21.90 -6.50
CA GLU A 220 6.30 -22.79 -5.51
C GLU A 220 7.01 -24.02 -6.11
N GLN A 221 6.53 -24.52 -7.25
CA GLN A 221 7.08 -25.70 -7.92
C GLN A 221 8.14 -25.38 -8.96
N SER A 222 8.41 -24.09 -9.18
CA SER A 222 9.38 -23.64 -10.17
C SER A 222 10.82 -23.74 -9.65
N ASP A 223 11.73 -24.17 -10.52
CA ASP A 223 13.18 -24.13 -10.26
C ASP A 223 13.81 -22.76 -10.58
N LEU A 224 12.98 -21.73 -10.88
CA LEU A 224 13.45 -20.38 -11.25
C LEU A 224 13.80 -19.49 -10.06
N GLY A 225 13.50 -19.92 -8.84
CA GLY A 225 13.81 -19.21 -7.59
C GLY A 225 13.52 -20.06 -6.37
N SER A 226 13.72 -19.49 -5.18
CA SER A 226 13.58 -20.24 -3.92
C SER A 226 12.14 -20.25 -3.38
N SER A 227 11.37 -19.20 -3.63
CA SER A 227 9.99 -19.08 -3.13
C SER A 227 9.21 -17.99 -3.88
N PRO A 228 7.86 -18.00 -3.80
CA PRO A 228 7.05 -16.89 -4.26
C PRO A 228 7.45 -15.58 -3.59
N SER A 229 7.42 -14.49 -4.34
CA SER A 229 7.70 -13.14 -3.82
C SER A 229 6.78 -12.76 -2.65
N PRO A 230 7.29 -12.07 -1.62
CA PRO A 230 6.45 -11.53 -0.55
C PRO A 230 5.45 -10.47 -1.03
N LEU A 231 5.60 -9.95 -2.26
CA LEU A 231 4.67 -8.99 -2.86
C LEU A 231 3.49 -9.67 -3.58
N CYS A 232 3.38 -11.01 -3.57
CA CYS A 232 2.26 -11.70 -4.20
C CYS A 232 0.93 -11.33 -3.53
N GLY A 233 -0.02 -10.79 -4.30
CA GLY A 233 -1.35 -10.45 -3.82
C GLY A 233 -1.95 -9.21 -4.46
N LEU A 234 -3.08 -8.78 -3.91
CA LEU A 234 -3.80 -7.56 -4.26
C LEU A 234 -3.45 -6.45 -3.26
N GLU A 235 -3.14 -5.26 -3.79
CA GLU A 235 -3.03 -4.01 -3.03
C GLU A 235 -4.17 -3.09 -3.42
N ASP A 236 -5.02 -2.72 -2.48
CA ASP A 236 -6.26 -1.95 -2.70
C ASP A 236 -6.35 -0.67 -1.86
N SER A 237 -5.29 -0.30 -1.13
CA SER A 237 -5.26 0.92 -0.32
C SER A 237 -5.08 2.20 -1.14
N ASN A 238 -4.52 2.10 -2.35
CA ASN A 238 -4.37 3.19 -3.29
C ASN A 238 -5.71 3.49 -3.99
N ARG A 239 -5.81 4.64 -4.67
CA ARG A 239 -6.99 4.95 -5.47
C ARG A 239 -7.29 3.89 -6.52
N GLU A 240 -6.27 3.39 -7.19
CA GLU A 240 -6.37 2.27 -8.12
C GLU A 240 -5.64 1.08 -7.54
N MET A 241 -6.28 -0.07 -7.59
CA MET A 241 -5.73 -1.32 -7.09
C MET A 241 -4.58 -1.80 -7.95
N SER A 242 -3.70 -2.59 -7.37
CA SER A 242 -2.68 -3.32 -8.13
C SER A 242 -2.64 -4.79 -7.70
N PHE A 243 -2.36 -5.67 -8.66
CA PHE A 243 -2.13 -7.09 -8.41
C PHE A 243 -0.69 -7.42 -8.75
N MET A 244 -0.03 -8.17 -7.89
CA MET A 244 1.37 -8.55 -8.06
C MET A 244 1.57 -10.03 -7.82
N CYS A 245 2.51 -10.63 -8.55
CA CYS A 245 3.03 -11.97 -8.29
C CYS A 245 4.45 -12.11 -8.84
N GLY A 246 5.23 -13.00 -8.26
CA GLY A 246 6.61 -13.18 -8.67
C GLY A 246 7.36 -14.19 -7.83
N ILE A 247 8.67 -14.19 -7.97
CA ILE A 247 9.61 -15.11 -7.32
C ILE A 247 10.74 -14.32 -6.67
N GLU A 248 11.21 -14.79 -5.53
CA GLU A 248 12.45 -14.36 -4.88
C GLU A 248 13.49 -15.48 -4.85
N GLY A 249 14.73 -15.11 -4.54
CA GLY A 249 15.82 -16.08 -4.51
C GLY A 249 16.15 -16.65 -5.90
N SER A 250 16.13 -15.80 -6.92
CA SER A 250 16.32 -16.13 -8.33
C SER A 250 17.65 -15.60 -8.87
N GLU A 251 17.88 -15.79 -10.17
CA GLU A 251 19.03 -15.26 -10.92
C GLU A 251 18.56 -14.23 -11.94
N PRO A 252 19.38 -13.20 -12.27
CA PRO A 252 18.97 -12.12 -13.20
C PRO A 252 18.48 -12.62 -14.57
N GLU A 253 19.10 -13.69 -15.11
CA GLU A 253 18.76 -14.27 -16.41
C GLU A 253 17.38 -14.96 -16.44
N HIS A 254 16.79 -15.25 -15.30
CA HIS A 254 15.48 -15.89 -15.21
C HIS A 254 14.30 -14.93 -15.45
N ALA A 255 14.53 -13.65 -15.61
CA ALA A 255 13.48 -12.62 -15.75
C ALA A 255 12.41 -12.97 -16.80
N ALA A 256 12.83 -13.36 -18.01
CA ALA A 256 11.90 -13.72 -19.08
C ALA A 256 11.21 -15.07 -18.82
N ALA A 257 11.89 -16.01 -18.19
CA ALA A 257 11.32 -17.32 -17.85
C ALA A 257 10.26 -17.20 -16.76
N VAL A 258 10.47 -16.34 -15.74
CA VAL A 258 9.48 -16.06 -14.71
C VAL A 258 8.24 -15.36 -15.29
N GLU A 259 8.42 -14.37 -16.16
CA GLU A 259 7.30 -13.74 -16.88
C GLU A 259 6.50 -14.77 -17.67
N GLN A 260 7.19 -15.65 -18.43
CA GLN A 260 6.53 -16.68 -19.24
C GLN A 260 5.76 -17.68 -18.36
N LEU A 261 6.35 -18.15 -17.25
CA LEU A 261 5.69 -19.02 -16.30
C LEU A 261 4.37 -18.43 -15.78
N ILE A 262 4.39 -17.17 -15.41
CA ILE A 262 3.20 -16.48 -14.89
C ILE A 262 2.15 -16.35 -16.00
N LEU A 263 2.54 -15.90 -17.19
CA LEU A 263 1.60 -15.72 -18.30
C LEU A 263 1.01 -17.05 -18.77
N ASP A 264 1.82 -18.11 -18.93
CA ASP A 264 1.34 -19.44 -19.31
C ASP A 264 0.35 -20.01 -18.28
N THR A 265 0.60 -19.74 -16.98
CA THR A 265 -0.31 -20.15 -15.92
C THR A 265 -1.65 -19.39 -16.02
N LEU A 266 -1.63 -18.09 -16.24
CA LEU A 266 -2.84 -17.30 -16.45
C LEU A 266 -3.59 -17.71 -17.72
N GLU A 267 -2.89 -17.99 -18.81
CA GLU A 267 -3.47 -18.52 -20.05
C GLU A 267 -4.11 -19.89 -19.84
N SER A 268 -3.51 -20.76 -19.02
CA SER A 268 -4.12 -22.04 -18.68
C SER A 268 -5.40 -21.88 -17.86
N VAL A 269 -5.45 -20.90 -16.93
CA VAL A 269 -6.67 -20.57 -16.19
C VAL A 269 -7.77 -20.09 -17.13
N VAL A 270 -7.45 -19.27 -18.13
CA VAL A 270 -8.42 -18.79 -19.13
C VAL A 270 -8.93 -19.93 -20.02
N ARG A 271 -8.03 -20.81 -20.45
CA ARG A 271 -8.36 -21.93 -21.34
C ARG A 271 -9.15 -23.04 -20.64
N ASP A 272 -8.68 -23.45 -19.47
CA ASP A 272 -9.14 -24.68 -18.80
C ASP A 272 -10.12 -24.39 -17.65
N GLY A 273 -10.16 -23.14 -17.17
CA GLY A 273 -10.92 -22.73 -15.99
C GLY A 273 -10.25 -23.13 -14.67
N VAL A 274 -10.96 -22.93 -13.60
CA VAL A 274 -10.64 -23.36 -12.24
C VAL A 274 -11.82 -24.15 -11.69
N ASP A 275 -11.56 -25.14 -10.85
CA ASP A 275 -12.62 -25.90 -10.20
C ASP A 275 -13.58 -24.95 -9.45
N GLN A 276 -14.87 -25.06 -9.73
CA GLN A 276 -15.90 -24.23 -9.09
C GLN A 276 -15.85 -24.35 -7.56
N ALA A 277 -15.53 -25.53 -7.04
CA ALA A 277 -15.41 -25.72 -5.60
C ALA A 277 -14.30 -24.86 -4.97
N MET A 278 -13.22 -24.55 -5.70
CA MET A 278 -12.16 -23.63 -5.24
C MET A 278 -12.69 -22.18 -5.22
N ILE A 279 -13.43 -21.77 -6.24
CA ILE A 279 -14.06 -20.44 -6.28
C ILE A 279 -15.05 -20.28 -5.13
N ASP A 280 -15.91 -21.28 -4.92
CA ASP A 280 -16.91 -21.28 -3.84
C ASP A 280 -16.26 -21.24 -2.44
N ALA A 281 -15.16 -21.96 -2.25
CA ALA A 281 -14.41 -21.94 -1.00
C ALA A 281 -13.77 -20.56 -0.75
N SER A 282 -13.14 -19.98 -1.76
CA SER A 282 -12.55 -18.62 -1.66
C SER A 282 -13.62 -17.56 -1.41
N LEU A 283 -14.75 -17.65 -2.10
CA LEU A 283 -15.89 -16.74 -1.88
C LEU A 283 -16.41 -16.86 -0.44
N HIS A 284 -16.54 -18.08 0.06
CA HIS A 284 -16.99 -18.30 1.43
C HIS A 284 -16.00 -17.72 2.47
N GLN A 285 -14.70 -17.89 2.25
CA GLN A 285 -13.67 -17.28 3.09
C GLN A 285 -13.72 -15.74 3.06
N LEU A 286 -13.91 -15.16 1.87
CA LEU A 286 -14.08 -13.71 1.71
C LEU A 286 -15.30 -13.21 2.50
N GLU A 287 -16.44 -13.90 2.42
CA GLU A 287 -17.64 -13.56 3.17
C GLU A 287 -17.45 -13.68 4.69
N LEU A 288 -16.76 -14.73 5.15
CA LEU A 288 -16.45 -14.91 6.58
C LEU A 288 -15.55 -13.78 7.08
N HIS A 289 -14.48 -13.50 6.36
CA HIS A 289 -13.53 -12.44 6.74
C HIS A 289 -14.20 -11.07 6.84
N GLN A 290 -15.13 -10.77 5.92
CA GLN A 290 -15.88 -9.51 5.94
C GLN A 290 -16.90 -9.41 7.09
N ARG A 291 -17.39 -10.55 7.61
CA ARG A 291 -18.37 -10.61 8.71
C ARG A 291 -17.77 -10.88 10.07
N GLU A 292 -16.48 -11.22 10.11
CA GLU A 292 -15.81 -11.54 11.36
C GLU A 292 -15.64 -10.28 12.22
N ILE A 293 -16.15 -10.34 13.45
CA ILE A 293 -15.93 -9.34 14.47
C ILE A 293 -14.68 -9.76 15.23
N GLY A 294 -13.53 -9.44 14.67
CA GLY A 294 -12.23 -9.69 15.28
C GLY A 294 -11.83 -8.56 16.24
N GLY A 295 -10.79 -8.77 17.01
CA GLY A 295 -10.23 -7.78 17.93
C GLY A 295 -8.83 -8.16 18.40
N ASP A 296 -8.24 -9.19 17.80
CA ASP A 296 -7.00 -9.80 18.28
C ASP A 296 -5.77 -8.89 18.06
N HIS A 297 -5.72 -8.13 16.97
CA HIS A 297 -4.61 -7.22 16.64
C HIS A 297 -4.96 -5.76 16.88
N TYR A 298 -6.19 -5.35 16.54
CA TYR A 298 -6.72 -4.00 16.72
C TYR A 298 -8.13 -4.05 17.29
N PRO A 299 -8.54 -3.03 18.08
CA PRO A 299 -9.95 -2.87 18.46
C PRO A 299 -10.85 -2.90 17.21
N TYR A 300 -11.95 -3.62 17.29
CA TYR A 300 -12.88 -3.83 16.17
C TYR A 300 -13.30 -2.52 15.48
N GLY A 301 -13.55 -1.47 16.24
CA GLY A 301 -13.87 -0.15 15.69
C GLY A 301 -12.78 0.44 14.82
N LEU A 302 -11.51 0.28 15.21
CA LEU A 302 -10.38 0.71 14.38
C LEU A 302 -10.25 -0.14 13.11
N GLN A 303 -10.52 -1.44 13.19
CA GLN A 303 -10.52 -2.31 12.02
C GLN A 303 -11.56 -1.85 10.98
N LEU A 304 -12.80 -1.54 11.42
CA LEU A 304 -13.83 -0.99 10.53
C LEU A 304 -13.42 0.34 9.91
N ILE A 305 -12.80 1.23 10.72
CA ILE A 305 -12.30 2.51 10.23
C ILE A 305 -11.22 2.29 9.16
N PHE A 306 -10.24 1.44 9.40
CA PHE A 306 -9.16 1.17 8.44
C PHE A 306 -9.68 0.55 7.14
N ASN A 307 -10.65 -0.36 7.21
CA ASN A 307 -11.27 -0.95 6.03
C ASN A 307 -12.04 0.09 5.20
N SER A 308 -12.64 1.09 5.87
CA SER A 308 -13.40 2.16 5.22
C SER A 308 -12.54 3.34 4.72
N LEU A 309 -11.31 3.45 5.23
CA LEU A 309 -10.42 4.59 4.98
C LEU A 309 -10.05 4.79 3.50
N PRO A 310 -9.71 3.73 2.71
CA PRO A 310 -9.42 3.92 1.28
C PRO A 310 -10.58 4.56 0.53
N ALA A 311 -11.82 4.08 0.73
CA ALA A 311 -13.00 4.67 0.11
C ALA A 311 -13.17 6.15 0.50
N ALA A 312 -13.05 6.47 1.79
CA ALA A 312 -13.17 7.85 2.28
C ALA A 312 -12.07 8.76 1.71
N THR A 313 -10.82 8.30 1.72
CA THR A 313 -9.66 9.07 1.23
C THR A 313 -9.77 9.40 -0.26
N HIS A 314 -10.35 8.50 -1.04
CA HIS A 314 -10.51 8.64 -2.49
C HIS A 314 -11.90 9.16 -2.91
N TYR A 315 -12.65 9.78 -1.98
CA TYR A 315 -13.97 10.39 -2.21
C TYR A 315 -15.05 9.40 -2.65
N GLY A 316 -14.90 8.11 -2.32
CA GLY A 316 -15.94 7.09 -2.39
C GLY A 316 -16.87 7.14 -1.17
N ASP A 317 -17.78 6.17 -1.09
CA ASP A 317 -18.69 6.03 0.05
C ASP A 317 -18.10 5.06 1.09
N PRO A 318 -17.55 5.55 2.23
CA PRO A 318 -17.02 4.68 3.28
C PRO A 318 -18.10 3.83 3.94
N ALA A 319 -19.38 4.24 3.89
CA ALA A 319 -20.49 3.51 4.47
C ALA A 319 -20.91 2.31 3.60
N ALA A 320 -20.55 2.27 2.33
CA ALA A 320 -20.82 1.14 1.44
C ALA A 320 -20.22 -0.17 1.98
N LEU A 321 -19.07 -0.10 2.65
CA LEU A 321 -18.40 -1.23 3.29
C LEU A 321 -19.12 -1.76 4.54
N LEU A 322 -20.08 -1.02 5.10
CA LEU A 322 -20.92 -1.47 6.21
C LEU A 322 -22.11 -2.30 5.74
N ASN A 323 -22.43 -2.29 4.45
CA ASN A 323 -23.51 -3.06 3.86
C ASN A 323 -23.04 -3.81 2.61
N LEU A 324 -22.21 -4.82 2.83
CA LEU A 324 -21.59 -5.62 1.77
C LEU A 324 -22.53 -6.65 1.13
N ASP A 325 -23.61 -7.02 1.80
CA ASP A 325 -24.50 -8.11 1.37
C ASP A 325 -24.98 -7.97 -0.10
N PRO A 326 -25.44 -6.80 -0.58
CA PRO A 326 -25.84 -6.67 -1.98
C PRO A 326 -24.71 -6.87 -2.98
N ALA A 327 -23.49 -6.42 -2.65
CA ALA A 327 -22.32 -6.59 -3.52
C ALA A 327 -21.83 -8.05 -3.50
N LEU A 328 -21.85 -8.70 -2.34
CA LEU A 328 -21.52 -10.12 -2.20
C LEU A 328 -22.51 -11.03 -2.93
N GLU A 329 -23.82 -10.68 -2.95
CA GLU A 329 -24.82 -11.41 -3.74
C GLU A 329 -24.55 -11.31 -5.25
N ARG A 330 -24.24 -10.12 -5.76
CA ARG A 330 -23.85 -9.94 -7.17
C ARG A 330 -22.56 -10.70 -7.51
N LEU A 331 -21.56 -10.64 -6.61
CA LEU A 331 -20.34 -11.41 -6.78
C LEU A 331 -20.62 -12.91 -6.83
N ARG A 332 -21.48 -13.42 -5.94
CA ARG A 332 -21.86 -14.85 -5.91
C ARG A 332 -22.57 -15.27 -7.21
N GLU A 333 -23.48 -14.46 -7.72
CA GLU A 333 -24.13 -14.71 -9.00
C GLU A 333 -23.13 -14.77 -10.14
N THR A 334 -22.20 -13.81 -10.19
CA THR A 334 -21.15 -13.74 -11.22
C THR A 334 -20.17 -14.91 -11.08
N ALA A 335 -19.72 -15.23 -9.87
CA ALA A 335 -18.80 -16.33 -9.59
C ALA A 335 -19.41 -17.70 -9.92
N GLY A 336 -20.74 -17.85 -9.84
CA GLY A 336 -21.48 -19.06 -10.23
C GLY A 336 -21.70 -19.23 -11.73
N SER A 337 -21.24 -18.29 -12.58
CA SER A 337 -21.45 -18.34 -14.04
C SER A 337 -20.71 -19.49 -14.75
N GLY A 338 -19.73 -20.11 -14.08
CA GLY A 338 -18.86 -21.15 -14.67
C GLY A 338 -17.70 -20.60 -15.52
N THR A 339 -17.67 -19.32 -15.83
CA THR A 339 -16.59 -18.65 -16.59
C THR A 339 -15.94 -17.48 -15.83
N PHE A 340 -16.29 -17.30 -14.57
CA PHE A 340 -15.83 -16.15 -13.76
C PHE A 340 -14.31 -15.94 -13.83
N MET A 341 -13.53 -16.97 -13.53
CA MET A 341 -12.07 -16.85 -13.52
C MET A 341 -11.50 -16.62 -14.91
N GLN A 342 -12.04 -17.27 -15.94
CA GLN A 342 -11.62 -17.07 -17.32
C GLN A 342 -11.84 -15.61 -17.75
N ASP A 343 -13.02 -15.06 -17.51
CA ASP A 343 -13.39 -13.72 -17.93
C ASP A 343 -12.60 -12.65 -17.14
N THR A 344 -12.48 -12.85 -15.82
CA THR A 344 -11.79 -11.91 -14.92
C THR A 344 -10.29 -11.88 -15.20
N VAL A 345 -9.62 -13.02 -15.30
CA VAL A 345 -8.19 -13.13 -15.60
C VAL A 345 -7.88 -12.58 -17.00
N GLN A 346 -8.72 -12.92 -18.00
CA GLN A 346 -8.53 -12.39 -19.35
C GLN A 346 -8.61 -10.85 -19.37
N ARG A 347 -9.61 -10.29 -18.70
CA ARG A 347 -9.86 -8.84 -18.69
C ARG A 347 -8.85 -8.07 -17.82
N LEU A 348 -8.64 -8.51 -16.57
CA LEU A 348 -7.85 -7.76 -15.60
C LEU A 348 -6.35 -7.96 -15.77
N LEU A 349 -5.89 -9.11 -16.27
CA LEU A 349 -4.49 -9.46 -16.34
C LEU A 349 -3.97 -9.63 -17.78
N LEU A 350 -4.49 -10.58 -18.57
CA LEU A 350 -3.93 -10.88 -19.88
C LEU A 350 -4.13 -9.76 -20.91
N ASN A 351 -5.32 -9.14 -20.95
CA ASN A 351 -5.63 -8.02 -21.84
C ASN A 351 -5.15 -6.66 -21.29
N ASN A 352 -4.65 -6.64 -20.06
CA ASN A 352 -4.21 -5.41 -19.40
C ASN A 352 -2.80 -5.06 -19.83
N ARG A 353 -2.67 -3.96 -20.57
CA ARG A 353 -1.37 -3.45 -21.07
C ARG A 353 -0.61 -2.64 -20.03
N HIS A 354 -1.27 -2.18 -18.95
CA HIS A 354 -0.60 -1.53 -17.82
C HIS A 354 -0.04 -2.60 -16.88
N ARG A 355 1.01 -3.26 -17.39
CA ARG A 355 1.71 -4.37 -16.76
C ARG A 355 3.20 -4.08 -16.75
N VAL A 356 3.84 -4.31 -15.62
CA VAL A 356 5.27 -4.11 -15.40
C VAL A 356 5.88 -5.43 -14.98
N ARG A 357 6.93 -5.89 -15.68
CA ARG A 357 7.89 -6.86 -15.16
C ARG A 357 9.03 -6.10 -14.53
N TYR A 358 9.22 -6.28 -13.25
CA TYR A 358 10.27 -5.62 -12.48
C TYR A 358 11.25 -6.65 -11.94
N THR A 359 12.53 -6.47 -12.28
CA THR A 359 13.64 -7.27 -11.78
C THR A 359 14.50 -6.41 -10.88
N LEU A 360 14.70 -6.86 -9.64
CA LEU A 360 15.62 -6.25 -8.68
C LEU A 360 16.76 -7.23 -8.44
N LYS A 361 17.96 -6.88 -8.95
CA LYS A 361 19.16 -7.73 -8.85
C LYS A 361 20.15 -7.19 -7.81
N PRO A 362 20.91 -8.06 -7.14
CA PRO A 362 21.95 -7.62 -6.22
C PRO A 362 23.13 -6.99 -6.97
N ASP A 363 23.80 -6.05 -6.31
CA ASP A 363 25.02 -5.42 -6.77
C ASP A 363 25.89 -5.10 -5.53
N ASP A 364 27.12 -5.58 -5.50
CA ASP A 364 28.07 -5.37 -4.39
C ASP A 364 28.75 -4.00 -4.41
N GLY A 365 28.73 -3.30 -5.56
CA GLY A 365 29.34 -1.98 -5.70
C GLY A 365 28.48 -0.80 -5.23
N ILE A 366 27.17 -0.97 -5.07
CA ILE A 366 26.26 0.14 -4.70
C ILE A 366 26.50 0.65 -3.27
N ASN A 367 26.94 -0.20 -2.36
CA ASN A 367 27.17 0.18 -0.96
C ASN A 367 28.51 0.90 -0.72
N GLU A 368 29.37 1.00 -1.73
CA GLU A 368 30.66 1.69 -1.65
C GLU A 368 30.59 3.18 -2.00
N GLU A 369 29.48 3.67 -2.57
CA GLU A 369 29.18 5.07 -2.87
C GLU A 369 28.32 5.73 -1.77
#